data_6598c0c9dac7325c947f17b20fd5d84b
#
_entry.id   6598c0c9dac7325c947f17b20fd5d84b
#
_cell.length_a   1.000
_cell.length_b   1.000
_cell.length_c   1.000
_cell.angle_alpha   90.00
_cell.angle_beta   90.00
_cell.angle_gamma   90.00
#
_symmetry.space_group_name_H-M   'P 1'
#
loop_
_entity.id
_entity.type
_entity.pdbx_description
1 polymer ?
#
loop_
_entity_poly.entity_id
_entity_poly.type
_entity_poly.pdbx_seq_one_letter_code
_entity_poly.pdbx_strand_id
1 'polypeptide(L)'
;MRSPWCLVTKASLHVFILLACFVFAPALWGQELNVYFKTTPRLELLRPFADPADLALLITDADGRPVDNATVNVRLDAPTPGGFFSTDMPIVEGTRLNEMTLKLRQGRVSWKYLFPIRGEYKLVVDVRAADGRQAARTFVFKIRENESKWLALGAFSVALFVLGFGAGRVFTRTRAQAALVVLALSIGISARGMTAPSPQANSVGKLEVEPATVGKLSRIAWRLENAGQPDPRTVLLTLTVTHLEKGKIVFAVEKLPIAGEFATQFQFPDGAEYRVTAAANIADLGPVHGEQVISVAGIEPPARAAAPALFYFIGLIAAGLGVGRWSKIRAAPPERR
;
A
#
# COMPACT_ATOMS: atom_id res chain seq x y z
N MET A 1 48.26 -68.80 15.64
CA MET A 1 46.94 -68.81 14.89
C MET A 1 45.96 -67.93 15.62
N ARG A 2 45.70 -66.72 15.10
CA ARG A 2 44.71 -65.76 15.66
C ARG A 2 43.44 -65.86 14.85
N SER A 3 42.34 -66.12 15.52
CA SER A 3 41.01 -66.38 14.95
C SER A 3 40.45 -65.11 14.33
N PRO A 4 39.90 -65.10 13.08
CA PRO A 4 39.37 -63.92 12.40
C PRO A 4 37.95 -63.55 12.77
N TRP A 5 37.34 -64.07 13.83
CA TRP A 5 35.90 -63.93 14.12
C TRP A 5 35.51 -62.71 14.99
N CYS A 6 36.47 -61.92 15.48
CA CYS A 6 36.16 -60.78 16.38
C CYS A 6 35.91 -59.40 15.69
N LEU A 7 36.04 -59.29 14.36
CA LEU A 7 35.90 -58.01 13.67
C LEU A 7 34.51 -57.76 13.04
N VAL A 8 33.69 -58.80 12.83
CA VAL A 8 32.38 -58.69 12.15
C VAL A 8 31.28 -58.27 13.12
N THR A 9 31.38 -58.49 14.40
CA THR A 9 30.29 -58.15 15.35
C THR A 9 30.22 -56.70 15.76
N LYS A 10 31.30 -55.89 15.66
CA LYS A 10 31.26 -54.46 15.99
C LYS A 10 30.71 -53.59 14.88
N ALA A 11 30.90 -53.93 13.63
CA ALA A 11 30.36 -53.18 12.50
C ALA A 11 28.82 -53.31 12.37
N SER A 12 28.28 -54.51 12.66
CA SER A 12 26.82 -54.75 12.60
C SER A 12 26.03 -53.97 13.66
N LEU A 13 26.61 -53.80 14.87
CA LEU A 13 25.90 -53.08 15.95
C LEU A 13 25.78 -51.58 15.68
N HIS A 14 26.78 -50.95 15.04
CA HIS A 14 26.74 -49.52 14.71
C HIS A 14 25.77 -49.21 13.56
N VAL A 15 25.63 -50.11 12.59
CA VAL A 15 24.67 -49.98 11.50
C VAL A 15 23.24 -50.12 12.03
N PHE A 16 23.00 -51.02 13.01
CA PHE A 16 21.65 -51.15 13.60
C PHE A 16 21.25 -49.94 14.47
N ILE A 17 22.20 -49.35 15.21
CA ILE A 17 21.93 -48.12 16.00
C ILE A 17 21.68 -46.92 15.06
N LEU A 18 22.43 -46.79 13.97
CA LEU A 18 22.17 -45.74 12.97
C LEU A 18 20.84 -45.92 12.26
N LEU A 19 20.42 -47.14 11.92
CA LEU A 19 19.13 -47.41 11.29
C LEU A 19 17.96 -47.19 12.28
N ALA A 20 18.13 -47.53 13.58
CA ALA A 20 17.14 -47.28 14.62
C ALA A 20 16.95 -45.78 14.89
N CYS A 21 18.00 -44.95 14.80
CA CYS A 21 17.87 -43.49 14.92
C CYS A 21 17.10 -42.85 13.72
N PHE A 22 17.15 -43.44 12.53
CA PHE A 22 16.39 -42.98 11.39
C PHE A 22 14.90 -43.35 11.44
N VAL A 23 14.55 -44.46 12.11
CA VAL A 23 13.14 -44.90 12.23
C VAL A 23 12.43 -44.19 13.37
N PHE A 24 13.13 -43.63 14.36
CA PHE A 24 12.59 -42.89 15.49
C PHE A 24 12.79 -41.35 15.38
N ALA A 25 13.25 -40.82 14.24
CA ALA A 25 13.05 -39.42 13.98
C ALA A 25 11.51 -39.22 13.89
N PRO A 26 10.82 -38.64 14.90
CA PRO A 26 9.45 -38.30 14.72
C PRO A 26 9.47 -37.40 13.51
N ALA A 27 8.74 -37.75 12.46
CA ALA A 27 8.42 -36.83 11.40
C ALA A 27 7.75 -35.65 12.10
N LEU A 28 8.53 -34.60 12.38
CA LEU A 28 8.05 -33.27 12.73
C LEU A 28 7.35 -32.75 11.46
N TRP A 29 6.24 -33.40 11.14
CA TRP A 29 5.22 -32.84 10.27
C TRP A 29 4.67 -31.67 11.06
N GLY A 30 5.39 -30.56 10.98
CA GLY A 30 4.88 -29.30 11.47
C GLY A 30 3.53 -29.11 10.78
N GLN A 31 2.45 -29.22 11.54
CA GLN A 31 1.11 -29.01 11.01
C GLN A 31 1.11 -27.63 10.32
N GLU A 32 1.08 -27.66 8.98
CA GLU A 32 1.17 -26.44 8.17
C GLU A 32 -0.04 -25.55 8.48
N LEU A 33 0.24 -24.28 8.74
CA LEU A 33 -0.81 -23.29 8.84
C LEU A 33 -1.18 -22.82 7.42
N ASN A 34 -2.46 -22.86 7.11
CA ASN A 34 -2.99 -22.33 5.86
C ASN A 34 -3.43 -20.88 6.04
N VAL A 35 -2.93 -19.99 5.20
CA VAL A 35 -3.27 -18.58 5.23
C VAL A 35 -4.01 -18.24 3.94
N TYR A 36 -5.25 -17.75 4.06
CA TYR A 36 -6.10 -17.33 2.95
C TYR A 36 -6.32 -15.82 3.03
N PHE A 37 -6.21 -15.16 1.88
CA PHE A 37 -6.48 -13.72 1.74
C PHE A 37 -7.75 -13.52 0.91
N LYS A 38 -8.64 -12.66 1.39
CA LYS A 38 -9.91 -12.33 0.74
C LYS A 38 -10.15 -10.82 0.75
N THR A 39 -10.79 -10.30 -0.29
CA THR A 39 -11.15 -8.88 -0.38
C THR A 39 -12.62 -8.70 -0.73
N THR A 40 -13.19 -7.61 -0.24
CA THR A 40 -14.52 -7.15 -0.62
C THR A 40 -14.47 -5.64 -0.86
N PRO A 41 -14.78 -5.14 -2.07
CA PRO A 41 -15.09 -5.90 -3.28
C PRO A 41 -13.90 -6.73 -3.79
N ARG A 42 -14.12 -7.55 -4.84
CA ARG A 42 -13.06 -8.35 -5.47
C ARG A 42 -11.95 -7.45 -6.02
N LEU A 43 -10.72 -7.94 -6.01
CA LEU A 43 -9.51 -7.18 -6.43
C LEU A 43 -9.65 -6.53 -7.81
N GLU A 44 -10.31 -7.19 -8.76
CA GLU A 44 -10.49 -6.69 -10.13
C GLU A 44 -11.36 -5.43 -10.21
N LEU A 45 -12.23 -5.24 -9.22
CA LEU A 45 -13.15 -4.09 -9.12
C LEU A 45 -12.53 -2.90 -8.39
N LEU A 46 -11.44 -3.11 -7.67
CA LEU A 46 -10.77 -2.05 -6.93
C LEU A 46 -10.10 -1.05 -7.86
N ARG A 47 -10.21 0.23 -7.49
CA ARG A 47 -9.60 1.36 -8.20
C ARG A 47 -8.92 2.28 -7.19
N PRO A 48 -7.83 2.97 -7.59
CA PRO A 48 -7.17 3.94 -6.72
C PRO A 48 -8.14 5.02 -6.24
N PHE A 49 -8.08 5.32 -4.95
CA PHE A 49 -8.93 6.34 -4.30
C PHE A 49 -10.44 6.22 -4.52
N ALA A 50 -10.93 5.04 -4.95
CA ALA A 50 -12.37 4.82 -5.11
C ALA A 50 -13.03 4.66 -3.74
N ASP A 51 -13.15 3.43 -3.27
CA ASP A 51 -13.73 3.10 -1.98
C ASP A 51 -12.77 2.20 -1.19
N PRO A 52 -12.81 2.25 0.16
CA PRO A 52 -12.00 1.36 0.97
C PRO A 52 -12.43 -0.09 0.74
N ALA A 53 -11.44 -0.97 0.57
CA ALA A 53 -11.67 -2.40 0.48
C ALA A 53 -11.59 -3.04 1.87
N ASP A 54 -12.50 -3.96 2.15
CA ASP A 54 -12.37 -4.87 3.29
C ASP A 54 -11.38 -5.97 2.93
N LEU A 55 -10.27 -6.01 3.65
CA LEU A 55 -9.22 -7.03 3.53
C LEU A 55 -9.39 -8.01 4.69
N ALA A 56 -9.42 -9.30 4.40
CA ALA A 56 -9.59 -10.33 5.41
C ALA A 56 -8.55 -11.44 5.24
N LEU A 57 -7.99 -11.87 6.36
CA LEU A 57 -7.16 -13.07 6.46
C LEU A 57 -7.95 -14.13 7.23
N LEU A 58 -7.93 -15.36 6.71
CA LEU A 58 -8.41 -16.54 7.38
C LEU A 58 -7.24 -17.49 7.55
N ILE A 59 -6.96 -17.88 8.79
CA ILE A 59 -5.87 -18.77 9.15
C ILE A 59 -6.46 -20.05 9.74
N THR A 60 -6.12 -21.17 9.12
CA THR A 60 -6.56 -22.50 9.54
C THR A 60 -5.37 -23.43 9.73
N ASP A 61 -5.57 -24.48 10.51
CA ASP A 61 -4.65 -25.59 10.57
C ASP A 61 -4.79 -26.52 9.34
N ALA A 62 -4.03 -27.61 9.32
CA ALA A 62 -4.07 -28.62 8.25
C ALA A 62 -5.45 -29.28 8.10
N ASP A 63 -6.24 -29.37 9.17
CA ASP A 63 -7.57 -29.94 9.20
C ASP A 63 -8.65 -28.94 8.80
N GLY A 64 -8.28 -27.70 8.45
CA GLY A 64 -9.20 -26.63 8.11
C GLY A 64 -9.87 -25.95 9.31
N ARG A 65 -9.45 -26.25 10.55
CA ARG A 65 -9.99 -25.63 11.75
C ARG A 65 -9.38 -24.24 11.95
N PRO A 66 -10.17 -23.22 12.33
CA PRO A 66 -9.66 -21.89 12.62
C PRO A 66 -8.60 -21.92 13.75
N VAL A 67 -7.47 -21.23 13.53
CA VAL A 67 -6.43 -21.08 14.54
C VAL A 67 -6.72 -19.86 15.39
N ASP A 68 -6.94 -20.06 16.68
CA ASP A 68 -7.21 -18.97 17.63
C ASP A 68 -5.95 -18.54 18.38
N ASN A 69 -5.98 -17.32 18.94
CA ASN A 69 -4.89 -16.72 19.73
C ASN A 69 -3.52 -16.66 19.01
N ALA A 70 -3.50 -16.70 17.68
CA ALA A 70 -2.27 -16.45 16.94
C ALA A 70 -1.99 -14.96 16.78
N THR A 71 -0.72 -14.62 16.67
CA THR A 71 -0.25 -13.27 16.34
C THR A 71 0.07 -13.22 14.85
N VAL A 72 -0.47 -12.23 14.16
CA VAL A 72 -0.26 -11.99 12.73
C VAL A 72 0.43 -10.66 12.53
N ASN A 73 1.59 -10.68 11.91
CA ASN A 73 2.24 -9.47 11.40
C ASN A 73 1.88 -9.31 9.92
N VAL A 74 1.34 -8.16 9.58
CA VAL A 74 0.87 -7.81 8.24
C VAL A 74 1.67 -6.63 7.73
N ARG A 75 2.29 -6.78 6.55
CA ARG A 75 3.02 -5.71 5.86
C ARG A 75 2.47 -5.54 4.46
N LEU A 76 2.08 -4.32 4.11
CA LEU A 76 1.59 -3.96 2.80
C LEU A 76 2.59 -3.02 2.13
N ASP A 77 3.16 -3.47 1.02
CA ASP A 77 4.10 -2.69 0.22
C ASP A 77 3.42 -2.16 -1.05
N ALA A 78 3.73 -0.92 -1.42
CA ALA A 78 3.24 -0.25 -2.62
C ALA A 78 3.85 -0.85 -3.89
N PRO A 79 3.17 -0.68 -5.04
CA PRO A 79 3.73 -1.00 -6.35
C PRO A 79 5.06 -0.31 -6.59
N THR A 80 5.99 -1.02 -7.22
CA THR A 80 7.25 -0.42 -7.67
C THR A 80 7.00 0.64 -8.75
N PRO A 81 7.87 1.66 -8.87
CA PRO A 81 7.73 2.70 -9.89
C PRO A 81 7.54 2.11 -11.28
N GLY A 82 6.57 2.64 -12.02
CA GLY A 82 6.32 2.27 -13.41
C GLY A 82 7.47 2.69 -14.33
N GLY A 83 7.66 1.98 -15.47
CA GLY A 83 8.80 2.24 -16.35
C GLY A 83 8.75 3.59 -17.09
N PHE A 84 7.57 4.07 -17.51
CA PHE A 84 7.45 5.31 -18.29
C PHE A 84 6.59 6.37 -17.62
N PHE A 85 5.39 6.01 -17.15
CA PHE A 85 4.53 6.93 -16.41
C PHE A 85 4.47 6.52 -14.96
N SER A 86 4.87 7.40 -14.07
CA SER A 86 4.58 7.30 -12.64
C SER A 86 3.07 7.33 -12.38
N THR A 87 2.69 6.92 -11.19
CA THR A 87 1.32 7.08 -10.71
C THR A 87 1.05 8.53 -10.29
N ASP A 88 -0.18 8.83 -9.86
CA ASP A 88 -0.53 10.16 -9.34
C ASP A 88 0.24 10.51 -8.06
N MET A 89 0.84 9.52 -7.41
CA MET A 89 1.60 9.67 -6.16
C MET A 89 2.97 8.99 -6.25
N PRO A 90 3.91 9.55 -7.02
CA PRO A 90 5.21 8.92 -7.27
C PRO A 90 6.07 8.75 -6.01
N ILE A 91 5.81 9.51 -4.94
CA ILE A 91 6.51 9.40 -3.65
C ILE A 91 6.11 8.14 -2.89
N VAL A 92 4.89 7.64 -3.13
CA VAL A 92 4.35 6.43 -2.50
C VAL A 92 4.85 5.15 -3.18
N GLU A 93 5.26 5.25 -4.46
CA GLU A 93 5.73 4.10 -5.23
C GLU A 93 6.97 3.43 -4.59
N GLY A 94 6.91 2.11 -4.46
CA GLY A 94 8.00 1.29 -3.92
C GLY A 94 8.21 1.41 -2.40
N THR A 95 7.31 2.10 -1.70
CA THR A 95 7.40 2.27 -0.25
C THR A 95 6.53 1.28 0.51
N ARG A 96 6.74 1.16 1.81
CA ARG A 96 5.84 0.44 2.71
C ARG A 96 4.66 1.34 3.08
N LEU A 97 3.45 0.81 2.93
CA LEU A 97 2.22 1.55 3.18
C LEU A 97 1.65 1.33 4.57
N ASN A 98 1.76 0.10 5.06
CA ASN A 98 1.24 -0.27 6.36
C ASN A 98 2.04 -1.44 6.94
N GLU A 99 2.25 -1.39 8.26
CA GLU A 99 2.77 -2.51 9.03
C GLU A 99 2.05 -2.56 10.38
N MET A 100 1.46 -3.69 10.71
CA MET A 100 0.69 -3.86 11.94
C MET A 100 0.79 -5.29 12.46
N THR A 101 0.71 -5.41 13.79
CA THR A 101 0.62 -6.70 14.45
C THR A 101 -0.77 -6.86 15.04
N LEU A 102 -1.45 -7.93 14.66
CA LEU A 102 -2.83 -8.22 15.03
C LEU A 102 -2.91 -9.54 15.78
N LYS A 103 -3.86 -9.63 16.73
CA LYS A 103 -4.20 -10.90 17.37
C LYS A 103 -5.43 -11.49 16.68
N LEU A 104 -5.34 -12.77 16.37
CA LEU A 104 -6.45 -13.52 15.77
C LEU A 104 -7.52 -13.83 16.81
N ARG A 105 -8.75 -13.71 16.37
CA ARG A 105 -9.93 -14.25 17.04
C ARG A 105 -10.66 -15.16 16.07
N GLN A 106 -10.86 -16.42 16.46
CA GLN A 106 -11.53 -17.42 15.62
C GLN A 106 -10.87 -17.59 14.23
N GLY A 107 -9.53 -17.54 14.18
CA GLY A 107 -8.77 -17.70 12.94
C GLY A 107 -8.93 -16.57 11.93
N ARG A 108 -9.60 -15.47 12.29
CA ARG A 108 -9.92 -14.39 11.34
C ARG A 108 -9.48 -13.03 11.85
N VAL A 109 -8.97 -12.23 10.92
CA VAL A 109 -8.74 -10.80 11.11
C VAL A 109 -9.12 -10.04 9.85
N SER A 110 -9.69 -8.84 10.00
CA SER A 110 -10.06 -7.98 8.89
C SER A 110 -9.78 -6.52 9.19
N TRP A 111 -9.49 -5.78 8.13
CA TRP A 111 -9.30 -4.33 8.17
C TRP A 111 -9.75 -3.71 6.87
N LYS A 112 -10.04 -2.40 6.89
CA LYS A 112 -10.34 -1.61 5.69
C LYS A 112 -9.10 -0.87 5.24
N TYR A 113 -8.90 -0.82 3.93
CA TYR A 113 -7.78 -0.11 3.33
C TYR A 113 -8.18 0.54 2.01
N LEU A 114 -7.85 1.82 1.85
CA LEU A 114 -8.01 2.56 0.59
C LEU A 114 -6.69 2.55 -0.18
N PHE A 115 -6.68 1.87 -1.32
CA PHE A 115 -5.48 1.78 -2.16
C PHE A 115 -5.18 3.12 -2.83
N PRO A 116 -4.01 3.74 -2.58
CA PRO A 116 -3.73 5.09 -3.10
C PRO A 116 -3.36 5.12 -4.58
N ILE A 117 -2.70 4.10 -5.10
CA ILE A 117 -2.15 4.08 -6.46
C ILE A 117 -2.50 2.79 -7.20
N ARG A 118 -2.41 2.84 -8.54
CA ARG A 118 -2.49 1.64 -9.38
C ARG A 118 -1.19 0.85 -9.32
N GLY A 119 -1.25 -0.44 -9.61
CA GLY A 119 -0.07 -1.29 -9.77
C GLY A 119 -0.13 -2.56 -8.95
N GLU A 120 1.00 -3.23 -8.85
CA GLU A 120 1.15 -4.52 -8.18
C GLU A 120 1.57 -4.32 -6.73
N TYR A 121 0.66 -4.67 -5.82
CA TYR A 121 0.85 -4.61 -4.37
C TYR A 121 1.37 -5.94 -3.84
N LYS A 122 2.16 -5.87 -2.78
CA LYS A 122 2.68 -7.04 -2.08
C LYS A 122 2.22 -7.02 -0.63
N LEU A 123 1.42 -8.00 -0.24
CA LEU A 123 0.98 -8.22 1.13
C LEU A 123 1.77 -9.39 1.71
N VAL A 124 2.61 -9.13 2.69
CA VAL A 124 3.38 -10.14 3.44
C VAL A 124 2.70 -10.38 4.77
N VAL A 125 2.45 -11.64 5.07
CA VAL A 125 1.75 -12.09 6.26
C VAL A 125 2.60 -13.11 6.97
N ASP A 126 3.02 -12.80 8.20
CA ASP A 126 3.76 -13.70 9.09
C ASP A 126 2.86 -14.07 10.26
N VAL A 127 2.58 -15.35 10.42
CA VAL A 127 1.68 -15.89 11.45
C VAL A 127 2.48 -16.66 12.47
N ARG A 128 2.20 -16.42 13.76
CA ARG A 128 2.71 -17.22 14.89
C ARG A 128 1.54 -17.68 15.75
N ALA A 129 1.27 -18.95 15.74
CA ALA A 129 0.28 -19.57 16.63
C ALA A 129 0.82 -19.69 18.06
N ALA A 130 -0.08 -19.75 19.05
CA ALA A 130 0.28 -19.87 20.46
C ALA A 130 1.02 -21.18 20.77
N ASP A 131 0.82 -22.21 19.97
CA ASP A 131 1.50 -23.51 20.08
C ASP A 131 2.91 -23.54 19.44
N GLY A 132 3.40 -22.39 18.94
CA GLY A 132 4.72 -22.25 18.33
C GLY A 132 4.76 -22.51 16.82
N ARG A 133 3.67 -22.95 16.19
CA ARG A 133 3.61 -23.08 14.73
C ARG A 133 3.73 -21.72 14.05
N GLN A 134 4.38 -21.68 12.89
CA GLN A 134 4.61 -20.46 12.14
C GLN A 134 4.29 -20.67 10.65
N ALA A 135 3.80 -19.64 10.01
CA ALA A 135 3.65 -19.59 8.57
C ALA A 135 3.97 -18.20 8.05
N ALA A 136 4.62 -18.13 6.89
CA ALA A 136 4.83 -16.90 6.14
C ALA A 136 4.21 -17.06 4.76
N ARG A 137 3.41 -16.10 4.35
CA ARG A 137 2.78 -16.07 3.01
C ARG A 137 2.89 -14.68 2.41
N THR A 138 3.12 -14.65 1.11
CA THR A 138 3.14 -13.41 0.33
C THR A 138 2.04 -13.49 -0.72
N PHE A 139 1.18 -12.48 -0.73
CA PHE A 139 0.14 -12.31 -1.73
C PHE A 139 0.50 -11.14 -2.62
N VAL A 140 0.53 -11.37 -3.93
CA VAL A 140 0.78 -10.35 -4.94
C VAL A 140 -0.52 -10.15 -5.71
N PHE A 141 -0.98 -8.90 -5.81
CA PHE A 141 -2.21 -8.57 -6.50
C PHE A 141 -2.13 -7.19 -7.16
N LYS A 142 -2.93 -6.98 -8.21
CA LYS A 142 -2.88 -5.78 -9.03
C LYS A 142 -4.16 -4.95 -8.90
N ILE A 143 -4.00 -3.67 -8.56
CA ILE A 143 -5.05 -2.66 -8.62
C ILE A 143 -4.99 -1.97 -9.98
N ARG A 144 -6.10 -1.95 -10.69
CA ARG A 144 -6.20 -1.34 -12.03
C ARG A 144 -6.48 0.16 -11.91
N GLU A 145 -5.99 0.90 -12.90
CA GLU A 145 -6.32 2.33 -13.03
C GLU A 145 -7.80 2.51 -13.41
N ASN A 146 -8.34 3.67 -13.06
CA ASN A 146 -9.65 4.07 -13.51
C ASN A 146 -9.63 4.32 -15.03
N GLU A 147 -10.52 3.65 -15.75
CA GLU A 147 -10.60 3.75 -17.21
C GLU A 147 -10.83 5.18 -17.70
N SER A 148 -11.59 5.97 -16.94
CA SER A 148 -11.83 7.39 -17.26
C SER A 148 -10.55 8.21 -17.31
N LYS A 149 -9.53 7.89 -16.52
CA LYS A 149 -8.22 8.57 -16.58
C LYS A 149 -7.48 8.30 -17.88
N TRP A 150 -7.56 7.07 -18.39
CA TRP A 150 -6.95 6.72 -19.67
C TRP A 150 -7.66 7.41 -20.83
N LEU A 151 -8.99 7.49 -20.79
CA LEU A 151 -9.76 8.24 -21.77
C LEU A 151 -9.42 9.74 -21.72
N ALA A 152 -9.33 10.33 -20.53
CA ALA A 152 -8.94 11.72 -20.36
C ALA A 152 -7.52 11.98 -20.88
N LEU A 153 -6.55 11.10 -20.59
CA LEU A 153 -5.19 11.19 -21.11
C LEU A 153 -5.17 11.09 -22.64
N GLY A 154 -5.94 10.16 -23.21
CA GLY A 154 -6.09 10.02 -24.65
C GLY A 154 -6.66 11.27 -25.32
N ALA A 155 -7.76 11.79 -24.78
CA ALA A 155 -8.39 13.02 -25.28
C ALA A 155 -7.44 14.23 -25.17
N PHE A 156 -6.73 14.37 -24.07
CA PHE A 156 -5.74 15.43 -23.88
C PHE A 156 -4.55 15.29 -24.86
N SER A 157 -4.07 14.07 -25.09
CA SER A 157 -3.02 13.80 -26.06
C SER A 157 -3.42 14.18 -27.48
N VAL A 158 -4.66 13.84 -27.89
CA VAL A 158 -5.22 14.25 -29.19
C VAL A 158 -5.32 15.76 -29.27
N ALA A 159 -5.80 16.43 -28.22
CA ALA A 159 -5.91 17.89 -28.20
C ALA A 159 -4.54 18.57 -28.37
N LEU A 160 -3.50 18.11 -27.67
CA LEU A 160 -2.14 18.62 -27.82
C LEU A 160 -1.59 18.43 -29.23
N PHE A 161 -1.83 17.25 -29.82
CA PHE A 161 -1.42 16.98 -31.19
C PHE A 161 -2.12 17.90 -32.19
N VAL A 162 -3.44 18.11 -32.05
CA VAL A 162 -4.23 18.98 -32.90
C VAL A 162 -3.79 20.45 -32.78
N LEU A 163 -3.49 20.89 -31.54
CA LEU A 163 -2.91 22.21 -31.29
C LEU A 163 -1.57 22.38 -32.01
N GLY A 164 -0.67 21.39 -31.87
CA GLY A 164 0.59 21.37 -32.60
C GLY A 164 0.40 21.41 -34.10
N PHE A 165 -0.54 20.60 -34.63
CA PHE A 165 -0.86 20.56 -36.07
C PHE A 165 -1.38 21.91 -36.59
N GLY A 166 -2.32 22.54 -35.87
CA GLY A 166 -2.83 23.85 -36.23
C GLY A 166 -1.72 24.90 -36.22
N ALA A 167 -0.91 24.94 -35.19
CA ALA A 167 0.25 25.82 -35.10
C ALA A 167 1.23 25.62 -36.27
N GLY A 168 1.51 24.35 -36.64
CA GLY A 168 2.40 24.02 -37.77
C GLY A 168 1.90 24.47 -39.10
N ARG A 169 0.57 24.60 -39.29
CA ARG A 169 -0.04 25.16 -40.51
C ARG A 169 -0.07 26.68 -40.55
N VAL A 170 -0.23 27.34 -39.41
CA VAL A 170 -0.44 28.79 -39.33
C VAL A 170 0.88 29.54 -39.19
N PHE A 171 1.72 29.12 -38.30
CA PHE A 171 2.95 29.86 -37.96
C PHE A 171 4.09 29.66 -38.97
N THR A 172 4.77 30.76 -39.30
CA THR A 172 6.07 30.74 -39.95
C THR A 172 7.14 30.26 -38.95
N ARG A 173 8.30 29.80 -39.44
CA ARG A 173 9.37 29.15 -38.66
C ARG A 173 9.76 29.93 -37.40
N THR A 174 9.86 31.27 -37.50
CA THR A 174 10.25 32.20 -36.42
C THR A 174 9.20 32.35 -35.33
N ARG A 175 7.91 32.36 -35.67
CA ARG A 175 6.79 32.51 -34.69
C ARG A 175 6.50 31.21 -33.94
N ALA A 176 6.73 30.06 -34.56
CA ALA A 176 6.55 28.76 -33.88
C ALA A 176 7.56 28.53 -32.76
N GLN A 177 8.80 29.02 -32.89
CA GLN A 177 9.81 28.93 -31.84
C GLN A 177 9.45 29.79 -30.62
N ALA A 178 8.93 31.01 -30.84
CA ALA A 178 8.48 31.90 -29.76
C ALA A 178 7.27 31.31 -28.99
N ALA A 179 6.32 30.65 -29.67
CA ALA A 179 5.17 30.03 -29.04
C ALA A 179 5.54 28.85 -28.13
N LEU A 180 6.56 28.06 -28.49
CA LEU A 180 7.07 26.96 -27.66
C LEU A 180 7.73 27.46 -26.36
N VAL A 181 8.46 28.56 -26.42
CA VAL A 181 9.10 29.17 -25.24
C VAL A 181 8.06 29.71 -24.27
N VAL A 182 6.99 30.32 -24.74
CA VAL A 182 5.89 30.83 -23.89
C VAL A 182 5.13 29.70 -23.19
N LEU A 183 4.89 28.58 -23.87
CA LEU A 183 4.21 27.43 -23.29
C LEU A 183 5.06 26.76 -22.18
N ALA A 184 6.36 26.74 -22.31
CA ALA A 184 7.27 26.17 -21.31
C ALA A 184 7.35 27.00 -20.01
N LEU A 185 7.08 28.30 -20.08
CA LEU A 185 7.16 29.24 -18.95
C LEU A 185 5.89 29.28 -18.07
N SER A 186 4.75 28.74 -18.55
CA SER A 186 3.45 28.84 -17.85
C SER A 186 3.12 27.71 -16.88
N ILE A 187 4.02 26.73 -16.65
CA ILE A 187 3.74 25.51 -15.84
C ILE A 187 4.23 25.62 -14.38
N GLY A 188 4.42 26.81 -13.86
CA GLY A 188 4.87 27.02 -12.47
C GLY A 188 3.77 27.58 -11.57
N ILE A 189 2.94 26.77 -10.92
CA ILE A 189 2.00 27.21 -9.87
C ILE A 189 2.27 26.43 -8.60
N SER A 190 2.64 27.18 -7.55
CA SER A 190 2.94 26.66 -6.22
C SER A 190 1.71 26.63 -5.31
N ALA A 191 1.53 25.57 -4.55
CA ALA A 191 0.54 25.45 -3.48
C ALA A 191 1.19 25.71 -2.12
N ARG A 192 0.54 26.53 -1.28
CA ARG A 192 0.95 26.82 0.11
C ARG A 192 0.07 26.04 1.07
N GLY A 193 0.70 25.36 2.05
CA GLY A 193 -0.01 24.67 3.12
C GLY A 193 -0.19 25.58 4.36
N MET A 194 -1.33 25.43 5.01
CA MET A 194 -1.66 26.07 6.31
C MET A 194 -1.68 24.99 7.41
N THR A 195 -1.14 25.34 8.57
CA THR A 195 -1.16 24.52 9.79
C THR A 195 -2.23 25.02 10.76
N ALA A 196 -3.06 24.09 11.27
CA ALA A 196 -4.05 24.35 12.30
C ALA A 196 -3.75 23.55 13.60
N PRO A 197 -4.05 24.08 14.79
CA PRO A 197 -3.79 23.43 16.07
C PRO A 197 -4.87 22.42 16.45
N SER A 198 -4.45 21.34 17.14
CA SER A 198 -5.32 20.24 17.61
C SER A 198 -5.91 20.51 18.99
N PRO A 199 -7.17 20.15 19.27
CA PRO A 199 -7.71 20.10 20.61
C PRO A 199 -7.38 18.77 21.30
N GLN A 200 -6.92 18.85 22.56
CA GLN A 200 -6.71 17.70 23.43
C GLN A 200 -7.97 17.46 24.28
N ALA A 201 -8.45 16.23 24.28
CA ALA A 201 -9.48 15.76 25.20
C ALA A 201 -8.87 14.84 26.28
N ASN A 202 -9.20 15.10 27.54
CA ASN A 202 -8.85 14.22 28.66
C ASN A 202 -9.68 12.94 28.59
N SER A 203 -9.07 11.82 28.26
CA SER A 203 -9.72 10.51 28.22
C SER A 203 -8.83 9.43 28.83
N VAL A 204 -9.47 8.43 29.44
CA VAL A 204 -8.83 7.21 29.97
C VAL A 204 -8.03 6.44 28.91
N GLY A 205 -8.27 6.71 27.63
CA GLY A 205 -7.52 6.19 26.50
C GLY A 205 -6.76 7.30 25.79
N LYS A 206 -5.45 7.10 25.59
CA LYS A 206 -4.58 8.03 24.87
C LYS A 206 -4.37 7.55 23.44
N LEU A 207 -4.79 8.38 22.50
CA LEU A 207 -4.44 8.26 21.09
C LEU A 207 -3.23 9.15 20.80
N GLU A 208 -2.21 8.59 20.20
CA GLU A 208 -0.96 9.28 19.85
C GLU A 208 -0.61 8.98 18.39
N VAL A 209 -0.43 10.04 17.62
CA VAL A 209 -0.01 9.94 16.21
C VAL A 209 1.27 10.73 16.03
N GLU A 210 2.32 10.07 15.58
CA GLU A 210 3.59 10.73 15.26
C GLU A 210 3.42 11.71 14.08
N PRO A 211 4.25 12.77 14.01
CA PRO A 211 4.27 13.69 12.87
C PRO A 211 4.37 12.95 11.55
N ALA A 212 3.44 13.22 10.65
CA ALA A 212 3.30 12.47 9.41
C ALA A 212 3.85 13.25 8.21
N THR A 213 4.51 12.52 7.33
CA THR A 213 5.03 13.04 6.06
C THR A 213 4.73 12.02 4.97
N VAL A 214 4.29 12.47 3.81
CA VAL A 214 4.01 11.60 2.65
C VAL A 214 5.24 10.74 2.30
N GLY A 215 5.03 9.48 1.99
CA GLY A 215 6.12 8.54 1.64
C GLY A 215 6.88 7.96 2.84
N LYS A 216 6.51 8.32 4.07
CA LYS A 216 7.10 7.77 5.30
C LYS A 216 6.04 7.13 6.17
N LEU A 217 6.41 6.05 6.84
CA LEU A 217 5.59 5.45 7.87
C LEU A 217 5.55 6.36 9.10
N SER A 218 4.38 6.54 9.67
CA SER A 218 4.13 7.23 10.94
C SER A 218 3.44 6.28 11.89
N ARG A 219 3.84 6.29 13.15
CA ARG A 219 3.23 5.45 14.17
C ARG A 219 1.89 6.06 14.60
N ILE A 220 0.86 5.23 14.60
CA ILE A 220 -0.43 5.50 15.23
C ILE A 220 -0.55 4.51 16.38
N ALA A 221 -0.63 5.03 17.60
CA ALA A 221 -0.72 4.22 18.81
C ALA A 221 -1.94 4.62 19.63
N TRP A 222 -2.64 3.63 20.15
CA TRP A 222 -3.67 3.82 21.15
C TRP A 222 -3.29 3.03 22.41
N ARG A 223 -3.40 3.66 23.55
CA ARG A 223 -3.04 3.09 24.84
C ARG A 223 -4.08 3.41 25.89
N LEU A 224 -4.41 2.42 26.71
CA LEU A 224 -5.26 2.60 27.88
C LEU A 224 -4.41 3.09 29.06
N GLU A 225 -4.68 4.28 29.56
CA GLU A 225 -4.01 4.83 30.74
C GLU A 225 -4.75 4.39 32.01
N ASN A 226 -4.01 4.00 33.07
CA ASN A 226 -4.51 3.68 34.42
C ASN A 226 -5.48 2.49 34.56
N ALA A 227 -5.71 1.69 33.53
CA ALA A 227 -6.30 0.38 33.70
C ALA A 227 -5.17 -0.62 33.91
N GLY A 228 -5.20 -1.42 34.98
CA GLY A 228 -4.32 -2.60 35.07
C GLY A 228 -4.40 -3.35 33.75
N GLN A 229 -3.44 -4.26 33.44
CA GLN A 229 -3.49 -4.98 32.14
C GLN A 229 -4.84 -5.71 32.01
N PRO A 230 -5.80 -5.17 31.20
CA PRO A 230 -7.08 -5.83 31.04
C PRO A 230 -6.89 -7.12 30.22
N ASP A 231 -7.70 -8.13 30.49
CA ASP A 231 -7.73 -9.32 29.65
C ASP A 231 -7.95 -8.87 28.17
N PRO A 232 -7.09 -9.28 27.23
CA PRO A 232 -7.24 -8.91 25.81
C PRO A 232 -8.62 -9.21 25.21
N ARG A 233 -9.35 -10.14 25.83
CA ARG A 233 -10.71 -10.52 25.40
C ARG A 233 -11.77 -9.50 25.79
N THR A 234 -11.47 -8.61 26.72
CA THR A 234 -12.43 -7.63 27.24
C THR A 234 -12.33 -6.27 26.55
N VAL A 235 -11.26 -5.99 25.81
CA VAL A 235 -11.04 -4.71 25.13
C VAL A 235 -11.14 -4.89 23.63
N LEU A 236 -12.15 -4.28 23.01
CA LEU A 236 -12.35 -4.27 21.57
C LEU A 236 -12.09 -2.85 21.04
N LEU A 237 -10.99 -2.70 20.29
CA LEU A 237 -10.61 -1.42 19.68
C LEU A 237 -11.16 -1.32 18.25
N THR A 238 -11.74 -0.15 17.92
CA THR A 238 -11.98 0.31 16.57
C THR A 238 -11.13 1.54 16.33
N LEU A 239 -10.22 1.49 15.35
CA LEU A 239 -9.39 2.62 14.95
C LEU A 239 -9.69 2.95 13.49
N THR A 240 -9.94 4.24 13.21
CA THR A 240 -10.28 4.72 11.86
C THR A 240 -9.44 5.93 11.51
N VAL A 241 -8.89 5.95 10.31
CA VAL A 241 -8.19 7.09 9.70
C VAL A 241 -9.02 7.59 8.53
N THR A 242 -9.47 8.84 8.62
CA THR A 242 -10.34 9.49 7.62
C THR A 242 -9.63 10.66 6.97
N HIS A 243 -9.57 10.68 5.65
CA HIS A 243 -9.11 11.83 4.87
C HIS A 243 -10.20 12.91 4.88
N LEU A 244 -9.94 14.07 5.48
CA LEU A 244 -10.98 15.07 5.73
C LEU A 244 -11.52 15.72 4.46
N GLU A 245 -10.65 16.14 3.55
CA GLU A 245 -11.06 16.79 2.31
C GLU A 245 -11.90 15.88 1.39
N LYS A 246 -11.58 14.58 1.36
CA LYS A 246 -12.29 13.60 0.51
C LYS A 246 -13.44 12.91 1.23
N GLY A 247 -13.54 13.06 2.56
CA GLY A 247 -14.54 12.39 3.39
C GLY A 247 -14.45 10.86 3.36
N LYS A 248 -13.27 10.31 3.06
CA LYS A 248 -13.09 8.86 2.85
C LYS A 248 -12.26 8.23 3.97
N ILE A 249 -12.68 7.03 4.41
CA ILE A 249 -11.87 6.20 5.29
C ILE A 249 -10.70 5.66 4.46
N VAL A 250 -9.47 5.94 4.89
CA VAL A 250 -8.25 5.43 4.23
C VAL A 250 -7.71 4.18 4.90
N PHE A 251 -7.97 4.02 6.19
CA PHE A 251 -7.62 2.84 6.96
C PHE A 251 -8.58 2.66 8.13
N ALA A 252 -8.99 1.43 8.42
CA ALA A 252 -9.69 1.12 9.66
C ALA A 252 -9.47 -0.34 10.10
N VAL A 253 -9.37 -0.55 11.40
CA VAL A 253 -9.52 -1.85 12.06
C VAL A 253 -10.76 -1.79 12.94
N GLU A 254 -11.60 -2.81 12.89
CA GLU A 254 -12.87 -2.83 13.62
C GLU A 254 -12.89 -3.97 14.63
N LYS A 255 -13.29 -3.63 15.87
CA LYS A 255 -13.48 -4.60 16.97
C LYS A 255 -12.27 -5.53 17.20
N LEU A 256 -11.07 -4.96 17.08
CA LEU A 256 -9.81 -5.68 17.29
C LEU A 256 -9.65 -5.98 18.79
N PRO A 257 -9.44 -7.24 19.20
CA PRO A 257 -9.11 -7.57 20.58
C PRO A 257 -7.69 -7.13 20.90
N ILE A 258 -7.53 -6.30 21.92
CA ILE A 258 -6.23 -5.77 22.35
C ILE A 258 -6.00 -6.00 23.84
N ALA A 259 -4.72 -6.02 24.23
CA ALA A 259 -4.26 -6.13 25.62
C ALA A 259 -3.80 -4.76 26.15
N GLY A 260 -4.68 -3.74 26.07
CA GLY A 260 -4.40 -2.40 26.60
C GLY A 260 -3.61 -1.46 25.68
N GLU A 261 -2.88 -1.97 24.69
CA GLU A 261 -2.16 -1.16 23.71
C GLU A 261 -2.33 -1.75 22.30
N PHE A 262 -2.46 -0.87 21.32
CA PHE A 262 -2.38 -1.18 19.90
C PHE A 262 -1.52 -0.13 19.21
N ALA A 263 -0.63 -0.58 18.31
CA ALA A 263 0.15 0.32 17.48
C ALA A 263 0.21 -0.23 16.03
N THR A 264 0.16 0.70 15.09
CA THR A 264 0.36 0.41 13.66
C THR A 264 1.30 1.46 13.06
N GLN A 265 2.07 1.05 12.07
CA GLN A 265 2.83 1.94 11.20
C GLN A 265 1.99 2.18 9.95
N PHE A 266 1.61 3.40 9.68
CA PHE A 266 0.75 3.77 8.55
C PHE A 266 1.37 4.89 7.74
N GLN A 267 1.36 4.76 6.42
CA GLN A 267 1.81 5.80 5.51
C GLN A 267 0.61 6.55 4.95
N PHE A 268 0.56 7.85 5.20
CA PHE A 268 -0.44 8.74 4.63
C PHE A 268 -0.14 8.98 3.15
N PRO A 269 -1.14 8.79 2.26
CA PRO A 269 -0.90 8.78 0.82
C PRO A 269 -0.63 10.16 0.22
N ASP A 270 -1.18 11.23 0.78
CA ASP A 270 -1.01 12.61 0.29
C ASP A 270 -0.90 13.61 1.45
N GLY A 271 -0.47 14.83 1.09
CA GLY A 271 -0.33 15.96 2.01
C GLY A 271 -1.67 16.64 2.22
N ALA A 272 -2.46 16.15 3.18
CA ALA A 272 -3.79 16.63 3.53
C ALA A 272 -4.04 16.56 5.03
N GLU A 273 -5.22 16.98 5.47
CA GLU A 273 -5.68 16.79 6.83
C GLU A 273 -6.38 15.43 6.98
N TYR A 274 -6.02 14.72 8.05
CA TYR A 274 -6.61 13.44 8.40
C TYR A 274 -7.13 13.47 9.83
N ARG A 275 -8.28 12.82 10.02
CA ARG A 275 -8.83 12.55 11.34
C ARG A 275 -8.54 11.10 11.70
N VAL A 276 -7.87 10.90 12.82
CA VAL A 276 -7.67 9.58 13.43
C VAL A 276 -8.60 9.47 14.62
N THR A 277 -9.46 8.46 14.63
CA THR A 277 -10.38 8.18 15.73
C THR A 277 -10.10 6.79 16.28
N ALA A 278 -10.11 6.66 17.58
CA ALA A 278 -10.02 5.39 18.28
C ALA A 278 -11.20 5.27 19.25
N ALA A 279 -11.95 4.18 19.15
CA ALA A 279 -13.03 3.84 20.04
C ALA A 279 -12.77 2.45 20.64
N ALA A 280 -12.58 2.38 21.94
CA ALA A 280 -12.40 1.13 22.67
C ALA A 280 -13.62 0.84 23.54
N ASN A 281 -14.17 -0.36 23.41
CA ASN A 281 -15.24 -0.81 24.30
C ASN A 281 -14.63 -1.72 25.36
N ILE A 282 -14.71 -1.26 26.61
CA ILE A 282 -14.18 -1.95 27.78
C ILE A 282 -15.36 -2.44 28.61
N ALA A 283 -15.40 -3.74 28.90
CA ALA A 283 -16.56 -4.38 29.55
C ALA A 283 -16.98 -3.68 30.84
N ASP A 284 -16.02 -3.17 31.64
CA ASP A 284 -16.28 -2.60 32.98
C ASP A 284 -16.33 -1.07 33.02
N LEU A 285 -15.80 -0.37 31.97
CA LEU A 285 -15.65 1.08 31.93
C LEU A 285 -16.51 1.75 30.84
N GLY A 286 -17.15 0.95 29.97
CA GLY A 286 -17.91 1.45 28.83
C GLY A 286 -17.02 1.95 27.66
N PRO A 287 -17.60 2.73 26.71
CA PRO A 287 -16.89 3.19 25.54
C PRO A 287 -15.92 4.34 25.87
N VAL A 288 -14.65 4.17 25.49
CA VAL A 288 -13.59 5.18 25.58
C VAL A 288 -13.27 5.65 24.17
N HIS A 289 -13.26 6.97 23.96
CA HIS A 289 -13.01 7.57 22.66
C HIS A 289 -11.76 8.45 22.68
N GLY A 290 -10.98 8.41 21.62
CA GLY A 290 -9.89 9.34 21.33
C GLY A 290 -10.01 9.84 19.89
N GLU A 291 -9.75 11.12 19.67
CA GLU A 291 -9.74 11.73 18.34
C GLU A 291 -8.55 12.68 18.23
N GLN A 292 -7.86 12.62 17.10
CA GLN A 292 -6.78 13.53 16.76
C GLN A 292 -6.86 13.91 15.28
N VAL A 293 -6.83 15.21 14.99
CA VAL A 293 -6.66 15.72 13.63
C VAL A 293 -5.19 16.02 13.41
N ILE A 294 -4.65 15.52 12.32
CA ILE A 294 -3.25 15.70 11.93
C ILE A 294 -3.15 16.30 10.54
N SER A 295 -2.19 17.20 10.35
CA SER A 295 -1.80 17.71 9.05
C SER A 295 -0.58 16.94 8.56
N VAL A 296 -0.69 16.30 7.41
CA VAL A 296 0.39 15.52 6.81
C VAL A 296 1.23 16.42 5.91
N ALA A 297 2.53 16.47 6.15
CA ALA A 297 3.43 17.28 5.33
C ALA A 297 3.57 16.68 3.93
N GLY A 298 3.20 17.44 2.90
CA GLY A 298 3.41 17.09 1.51
C GLY A 298 4.90 17.18 1.13
N ILE A 299 5.32 16.34 0.21
CA ILE A 299 6.64 16.39 -0.41
C ILE A 299 6.47 16.62 -1.91
N GLU A 300 7.28 17.51 -2.49
CA GLU A 300 7.27 17.69 -3.94
C GLU A 300 7.77 16.42 -4.65
N PRO A 301 7.06 15.98 -5.71
CA PRO A 301 7.51 14.83 -6.49
C PRO A 301 8.89 15.11 -7.11
N PRO A 302 9.78 14.10 -7.14
CA PRO A 302 11.08 14.30 -7.77
C PRO A 302 10.92 14.56 -9.28
N ALA A 303 11.69 15.49 -9.83
CA ALA A 303 11.61 15.88 -11.25
C ALA A 303 11.69 14.68 -12.21
N ARG A 304 12.42 13.62 -11.85
CA ARG A 304 12.49 12.36 -12.60
C ARG A 304 11.15 11.65 -12.80
N ALA A 305 10.19 11.85 -11.89
CA ALA A 305 8.86 11.25 -12.01
C ALA A 305 7.98 12.02 -13.00
N ALA A 306 8.14 13.35 -13.09
CA ALA A 306 7.39 14.21 -14.02
C ALA A 306 8.01 14.27 -15.43
N ALA A 307 9.34 14.10 -15.55
CA ALA A 307 10.08 14.27 -16.80
C ALA A 307 9.54 13.38 -17.95
N PRO A 308 9.25 12.08 -17.79
CA PRO A 308 8.75 11.26 -18.90
C PRO A 308 7.40 11.76 -19.45
N ALA A 309 6.49 12.19 -18.59
CA ALA A 309 5.19 12.75 -18.99
C ALA A 309 5.39 14.07 -19.75
N LEU A 310 6.28 14.93 -19.28
CA LEU A 310 6.61 16.18 -19.93
C LEU A 310 7.20 15.95 -21.31
N PHE A 311 8.18 15.03 -21.46
CA PHE A 311 8.75 14.67 -22.77
C PHE A 311 7.71 14.08 -23.71
N TYR A 312 6.80 13.26 -23.22
CA TYR A 312 5.69 12.72 -24.00
C TYR A 312 4.80 13.84 -24.56
N PHE A 313 4.37 14.79 -23.75
CA PHE A 313 3.50 15.89 -24.18
C PHE A 313 4.21 16.86 -25.14
N ILE A 314 5.47 17.20 -24.85
CA ILE A 314 6.29 18.00 -25.79
C ILE A 314 6.46 17.26 -27.13
N GLY A 315 6.69 15.97 -27.10
CA GLY A 315 6.81 15.13 -28.29
C GLY A 315 5.53 15.13 -29.13
N LEU A 316 4.35 15.06 -28.49
CA LEU A 316 3.07 15.14 -29.18
C LEU A 316 2.87 16.48 -29.90
N ILE A 317 3.18 17.59 -29.24
CA ILE A 317 3.08 18.95 -29.83
C ILE A 317 4.07 19.07 -30.99
N ALA A 318 5.31 18.62 -30.82
CA ALA A 318 6.33 18.66 -31.85
C ALA A 318 5.97 17.81 -33.07
N ALA A 319 5.42 16.62 -32.86
CA ALA A 319 4.91 15.76 -33.92
C ALA A 319 3.75 16.43 -34.67
N GLY A 320 2.80 17.02 -33.94
CA GLY A 320 1.71 17.80 -34.55
C GLY A 320 2.23 18.97 -35.41
N LEU A 321 3.18 19.76 -34.89
CA LEU A 321 3.85 20.85 -35.63
C LEU A 321 4.51 20.35 -36.92
N GLY A 322 5.24 19.22 -36.83
CA GLY A 322 5.90 18.63 -38.01
C GLY A 322 4.92 18.22 -39.09
N VAL A 323 3.85 17.49 -38.70
CA VAL A 323 2.81 17.03 -39.64
C VAL A 323 2.04 18.21 -40.24
N GLY A 324 1.67 19.21 -39.39
CA GLY A 324 0.98 20.43 -39.86
C GLY A 324 1.79 21.20 -40.89
N ARG A 325 3.10 21.36 -40.66
CA ARG A 325 4.00 22.03 -41.60
C ARG A 325 4.18 21.22 -42.90
N TRP A 326 4.37 19.92 -42.79
CA TRP A 326 4.51 19.05 -43.95
C TRP A 326 3.26 19.04 -44.84
N SER A 327 2.06 19.02 -44.26
CA SER A 327 0.81 19.12 -44.97
C SER A 327 0.65 20.45 -45.73
N LYS A 328 1.16 21.55 -45.16
CA LYS A 328 1.16 22.87 -45.83
C LYS A 328 2.11 22.87 -47.07
N ILE A 329 3.29 22.31 -46.96
CA ILE A 329 4.27 22.23 -48.05
C ILE A 329 3.68 21.44 -49.22
N ARG A 330 3.00 20.33 -48.98
CA ARG A 330 2.39 19.51 -50.02
C ARG A 330 1.17 20.13 -50.68
N ALA A 331 0.46 20.99 -49.96
CA ALA A 331 -0.72 21.71 -50.47
C ALA A 331 -0.35 22.96 -51.31
N ALA A 332 0.90 23.40 -51.28
CA ALA A 332 1.37 24.49 -52.14
C ALA A 332 1.34 24.08 -53.59
N PRO A 333 0.62 24.83 -54.52
CA PRO A 333 0.62 24.50 -55.93
C PRO A 333 2.05 24.58 -56.49
N PRO A 334 2.43 23.72 -57.46
CA PRO A 334 3.74 23.81 -58.09
C PRO A 334 3.84 25.21 -58.75
N GLU A 335 4.84 25.99 -58.33
CA GLU A 335 5.17 27.24 -59.01
C GLU A 335 5.37 26.95 -60.50
N ARG A 336 4.50 27.52 -61.35
CA ARG A 336 4.70 27.49 -62.79
C ARG A 336 6.01 28.25 -63.05
N ARG A 337 7.08 27.52 -63.32
CA ARG A 337 8.30 28.08 -63.90
C ARG A 337 8.11 28.39 -65.37
#